data_8e96b1c1e77f290340d0df80f721eb73
#
_entry.id   8e96b1c1e77f290340d0df80f721eb73
#
_cell.length_a   1.000
_cell.length_b   1.000
_cell.length_c   1.000
_cell.angle_alpha   90.00
_cell.angle_beta   90.00
_cell.angle_gamma   90.00
#
_symmetry.space_group_name_H-M   'P 1'
#
loop_
_entity.id
_entity.type
_entity.pdbx_description
1 polymer ?
#
loop_
_entity_poly.entity_id
_entity_poly.type
_entity_poly.pdbx_seq_one_letter_code
_entity_poly.pdbx_strand_id
1 'polypeptide(L)'
;MKALQDFYSQKLNMPVTEASDWTIGVISRLNNLPEDTVYPLALVSFEQDFLIELDEYPSVVVPRKRAVNHLPSSTSVVSFLVDSLDNFDIKWRRPPQSIQNFPYNGRKVGVTIGPAGEWIELIEE
;
A
#
# COMPACT_ATOMS: atom_id res chain seq x y z
N MET A 1 6.86 6.29 -8.39
CA MET A 1 7.53 6.16 -7.08
C MET A 1 7.17 7.28 -6.08
N LYS A 2 7.45 8.56 -6.38
CA LYS A 2 7.25 9.66 -5.41
C LYS A 2 5.86 9.71 -4.75
N ALA A 3 4.80 9.53 -5.49
CA ALA A 3 3.43 9.55 -4.93
C ALA A 3 3.19 8.44 -3.88
N LEU A 4 3.79 7.27 -4.07
CA LEU A 4 3.75 6.18 -3.10
C LEU A 4 4.54 6.55 -1.84
N GLN A 5 5.78 7.00 -1.99
CA GLN A 5 6.61 7.42 -0.86
C GLN A 5 5.93 8.54 -0.05
N ASP A 6 5.42 9.58 -0.71
CA ASP A 6 4.74 10.70 -0.05
C ASP A 6 3.47 10.23 0.69
N PHE A 7 2.72 9.30 0.13
CA PHE A 7 1.52 8.77 0.76
C PHE A 7 1.86 8.00 2.04
N TYR A 8 2.77 7.02 1.96
CA TYR A 8 3.12 6.21 3.13
C TYR A 8 3.86 7.04 4.19
N SER A 9 4.79 7.94 3.80
CA SER A 9 5.56 8.72 4.76
C SER A 9 4.79 9.92 5.34
N GLN A 10 4.10 10.70 4.51
CA GLN A 10 3.47 11.95 4.96
C GLN A 10 2.01 11.78 5.37
N LYS A 11 1.28 10.88 4.72
CA LYS A 11 -0.14 10.66 5.02
C LYS A 11 -0.37 9.57 6.04
N LEU A 12 0.42 8.49 6.01
CA LEU A 12 0.33 7.39 6.98
C LEU A 12 1.40 7.45 8.08
N ASN A 13 2.32 8.43 8.02
CA ASN A 13 3.39 8.63 9.00
C ASN A 13 4.27 7.37 9.21
N MET A 14 4.51 6.62 8.13
CA MET A 14 5.32 5.40 8.16
C MET A 14 6.76 5.67 7.72
N PRO A 15 7.77 4.98 8.26
CA PRO A 15 9.15 5.08 7.81
C PRO A 15 9.29 4.54 6.38
N VAL A 16 9.72 5.40 5.44
CA VAL A 16 9.92 5.03 4.02
C VAL A 16 11.34 5.37 3.61
N THR A 17 12.02 4.42 2.95
CA THR A 17 13.39 4.64 2.45
C THR A 17 13.39 5.54 1.22
N GLU A 18 14.55 6.12 0.91
CA GLU A 18 14.80 6.66 -0.41
C GLU A 18 14.67 5.55 -1.45
N ALA A 19 14.16 5.90 -2.64
CA ALA A 19 14.09 4.94 -3.73
C ALA A 19 15.49 4.67 -4.31
N SER A 20 15.76 3.41 -4.61
CA SER A 20 16.99 2.97 -5.27
C SER A 20 16.66 1.99 -6.39
N ASP A 21 17.55 1.86 -7.36
CA ASP A 21 17.35 1.01 -8.51
C ASP A 21 17.73 -0.45 -8.20
N TRP A 22 16.79 -1.37 -8.48
CA TRP A 22 16.96 -2.80 -8.27
C TRP A 22 16.58 -3.60 -9.50
N THR A 23 17.30 -4.69 -9.73
CA THR A 23 16.88 -5.68 -10.75
C THR A 23 15.84 -6.61 -10.15
N ILE A 24 14.66 -6.67 -10.77
CA ILE A 24 13.56 -7.54 -10.35
C ILE A 24 13.24 -8.51 -11.48
N GLY A 25 13.96 -9.63 -11.50
CA GLY A 25 13.93 -10.59 -12.61
C GLY A 25 12.53 -11.13 -12.95
N VAL A 26 11.63 -11.23 -11.97
CA VAL A 26 10.24 -11.65 -12.23
C VAL A 26 9.48 -10.60 -13.04
N ILE A 27 9.66 -9.32 -12.75
CA ILE A 27 9.04 -8.22 -13.50
C ILE A 27 9.57 -8.20 -14.93
N SER A 28 10.90 -8.32 -15.09
CA SER A 28 11.54 -8.36 -16.42
C SER A 28 11.00 -9.51 -17.27
N ARG A 29 10.99 -10.74 -16.74
CA ARG A 29 10.48 -11.92 -17.47
C ARG A 29 9.01 -11.81 -17.85
N LEU A 30 8.16 -11.34 -16.94
CA LEU A 30 6.72 -11.20 -17.21
C LEU A 30 6.41 -10.16 -18.30
N ASN A 31 7.31 -9.19 -18.53
CA ASN A 31 7.13 -8.11 -19.48
C ASN A 31 8.04 -8.25 -20.72
N ASN A 32 8.75 -9.38 -20.86
CA ASN A 32 9.71 -9.62 -21.96
C ASN A 32 10.79 -8.53 -22.04
N LEU A 33 11.28 -8.08 -20.89
CA LEU A 33 12.36 -7.10 -20.77
C LEU A 33 13.69 -7.80 -20.46
N PRO A 34 14.85 -7.15 -20.75
CA PRO A 34 16.15 -7.66 -20.36
C PRO A 34 16.23 -7.96 -18.85
N GLU A 35 16.94 -9.02 -18.46
CA GLU A 35 17.02 -9.45 -17.06
C GLU A 35 17.74 -8.43 -16.16
N ASP A 36 18.61 -7.61 -16.73
CA ASP A 36 19.35 -6.52 -16.09
C ASP A 36 18.56 -5.19 -16.03
N THR A 37 17.30 -5.20 -16.45
CA THR A 37 16.43 -4.02 -16.32
C THR A 37 16.26 -3.66 -14.85
N VAL A 38 16.48 -2.37 -14.54
CA VAL A 38 16.36 -1.84 -13.18
C VAL A 38 15.01 -1.13 -12.99
N TYR A 39 14.52 -1.20 -11.77
CA TYR A 39 13.25 -0.60 -11.35
C TYR A 39 13.46 0.18 -10.06
N PRO A 40 12.90 1.40 -9.93
CA PRO A 40 12.88 2.09 -8.67
C PRO A 40 12.09 1.28 -7.63
N LEU A 41 12.71 1.06 -6.48
CA LEU A 41 12.14 0.38 -5.33
C LEU A 41 12.37 1.19 -4.07
N ALA A 42 11.36 1.33 -3.23
CA ALA A 42 11.48 1.86 -1.87
C ALA A 42 10.84 0.89 -0.88
N LEU A 43 11.24 0.98 0.38
CA LEU A 43 10.74 0.11 1.44
C LEU A 43 9.99 0.94 2.47
N VAL A 44 8.83 0.44 2.91
CA VAL A 44 8.18 0.86 4.15
C VAL A 44 8.58 -0.13 5.22
N SER A 45 9.25 0.32 6.28
CA SER A 45 9.80 -0.53 7.34
C SER A 45 8.92 -0.47 8.59
N PHE A 46 8.79 -1.60 9.28
CA PHE A 46 8.07 -1.74 10.55
C PHE A 46 8.97 -2.36 11.61
N GLU A 47 8.65 -2.15 12.89
CA GLU A 47 9.48 -2.58 14.02
C GLU A 47 9.66 -4.12 14.14
N GLN A 48 8.81 -4.90 13.51
CA GLN A 48 8.76 -6.37 13.63
C GLN A 48 9.36 -7.11 12.43
N ASP A 49 10.42 -6.61 11.84
CA ASP A 49 11.02 -7.18 10.60
C ASP A 49 10.03 -7.32 9.44
N PHE A 50 8.92 -6.61 9.50
CA PHE A 50 7.95 -6.49 8.44
C PHE A 50 8.33 -5.33 7.52
N LEU A 51 8.20 -5.55 6.22
CA LEU A 51 8.39 -4.48 5.23
C LEU A 51 7.35 -4.59 4.11
N ILE A 52 7.10 -3.46 3.47
CA ILE A 52 6.34 -3.40 2.22
C ILE A 52 7.26 -2.84 1.15
N GLU A 53 7.36 -3.55 0.04
CA GLU A 53 8.06 -3.07 -1.14
C GLU A 53 7.12 -2.18 -1.96
N LEU A 54 7.62 -1.02 -2.31
CA LEU A 54 6.97 -0.08 -3.22
C LEU A 54 7.73 -0.13 -4.53
N ASP A 55 7.21 -0.87 -5.50
CA ASP A 55 7.84 -1.05 -6.81
C ASP A 55 7.25 -0.12 -7.85
N GLU A 56 8.10 0.53 -8.65
CA GLU A 56 7.66 1.23 -9.83
C GLU A 56 7.72 0.31 -11.04
N TYR A 57 6.57 -0.06 -11.55
CA TYR A 57 6.45 -0.91 -12.74
C TYR A 57 6.83 -0.16 -14.02
N PRO A 58 7.42 -0.83 -15.01
CA PRO A 58 7.76 -0.20 -16.29
C PRO A 58 6.51 0.28 -17.04
N SER A 59 6.68 1.30 -17.87
CA SER A 59 5.57 1.97 -18.59
C SER A 59 4.78 1.05 -19.55
N VAL A 60 5.32 -0.11 -19.89
CA VAL A 60 4.63 -1.12 -20.72
C VAL A 60 3.55 -1.88 -19.93
N VAL A 61 3.56 -1.79 -18.59
CA VAL A 61 2.57 -2.47 -17.75
C VAL A 61 1.25 -1.71 -17.77
N VAL A 62 0.19 -2.42 -18.11
CA VAL A 62 -1.17 -1.85 -18.13
C VAL A 62 -1.83 -2.08 -16.76
N PRO A 63 -2.44 -1.05 -16.16
CA PRO A 63 -3.17 -1.20 -14.92
C PRO A 63 -4.25 -2.29 -15.01
N ARG A 64 -4.40 -3.07 -13.95
CA ARG A 64 -5.42 -4.12 -13.89
C ARG A 64 -6.81 -3.53 -14.02
N LYS A 65 -7.64 -4.16 -14.84
CA LYS A 65 -9.06 -3.81 -14.92
C LYS A 65 -9.73 -4.14 -13.58
N ARG A 66 -10.46 -3.18 -13.05
CA ARG A 66 -11.25 -3.34 -11.83
C ARG A 66 -12.69 -2.96 -12.10
N ALA A 67 -13.62 -3.80 -11.71
CA ALA A 67 -15.05 -3.46 -11.74
C ALA A 67 -15.35 -2.40 -10.65
N VAL A 68 -16.30 -1.54 -10.91
CA VAL A 68 -16.74 -0.52 -9.95
C VAL A 68 -17.20 -1.19 -8.67
N ASN A 69 -16.74 -0.69 -7.52
CA ASN A 69 -17.04 -1.21 -6.18
C ASN A 69 -16.51 -2.62 -5.86
N HIS A 70 -15.67 -3.19 -6.71
CA HIS A 70 -14.96 -4.43 -6.40
C HIS A 70 -13.54 -4.15 -5.90
N LEU A 71 -13.03 -5.07 -5.08
CA LEU A 71 -11.62 -5.09 -4.69
C LEU A 71 -10.74 -5.36 -5.91
N PRO A 72 -9.48 -4.87 -5.93
CA PRO A 72 -8.51 -5.28 -6.94
C PRO A 72 -8.34 -6.80 -6.94
N SER A 73 -7.98 -7.37 -8.08
CA SER A 73 -7.57 -8.78 -8.14
C SER A 73 -6.25 -8.99 -7.39
N SER A 74 -6.03 -10.13 -6.79
CA SER A 74 -4.91 -10.54 -5.91
C SER A 74 -5.00 -9.93 -4.49
N THR A 75 -3.91 -9.41 -3.92
CA THR A 75 -3.95 -8.78 -2.58
C THR A 75 -4.89 -7.60 -2.59
N SER A 76 -5.89 -7.67 -1.76
CA SER A 76 -7.01 -6.76 -1.85
C SER A 76 -6.98 -5.68 -0.80
N VAL A 77 -6.54 -6.00 0.42
CA VAL A 77 -6.50 -5.09 1.56
C VAL A 77 -5.25 -5.37 2.38
N VAL A 78 -4.57 -4.32 2.80
CA VAL A 78 -3.50 -4.39 3.80
C VAL A 78 -3.99 -3.68 5.04
N SER A 79 -3.88 -4.32 6.20
CA SER A 79 -4.37 -3.80 7.48
C SER A 79 -3.20 -3.41 8.38
N PHE A 80 -3.28 -2.22 9.00
CA PHE A 80 -2.31 -1.72 9.96
C PHE A 80 -3.00 -1.39 11.28
N LEU A 81 -2.35 -1.75 12.38
CA LEU A 81 -2.70 -1.25 13.70
C LEU A 81 -2.07 0.13 13.88
N VAL A 82 -2.83 1.06 14.45
CA VAL A 82 -2.40 2.44 14.69
C VAL A 82 -2.92 2.93 16.05
N ASP A 83 -2.19 3.82 16.68
CA ASP A 83 -2.58 4.35 18.00
C ASP A 83 -3.87 5.16 17.96
N SER A 84 -4.09 5.93 16.90
CA SER A 84 -5.29 6.77 16.73
C SER A 84 -5.59 7.05 15.27
N LEU A 85 -6.86 6.96 14.90
CA LEU A 85 -7.33 7.30 13.55
C LEU A 85 -7.57 8.80 13.36
N ASP A 86 -7.63 9.58 14.42
CA ASP A 86 -7.88 11.02 14.36
C ASP A 86 -6.67 11.81 13.83
N ASN A 87 -5.49 11.18 13.78
CA ASN A 87 -4.24 11.79 13.34
C ASN A 87 -4.02 11.76 11.81
N PHE A 88 -4.90 11.12 11.05
CA PHE A 88 -4.73 10.94 9.61
C PHE A 88 -5.52 11.96 8.78
N ASP A 89 -4.81 12.87 8.13
CA ASP A 89 -5.37 13.77 7.10
C ASP A 89 -5.39 13.06 5.74
N ILE A 90 -6.31 12.09 5.58
CA ILE A 90 -6.47 11.28 4.38
C ILE A 90 -7.94 11.27 3.91
N LYS A 91 -8.12 10.97 2.63
CA LYS A 91 -9.46 10.76 2.09
C LYS A 91 -9.94 9.36 2.43
N TRP A 92 -10.87 9.25 3.35
CA TRP A 92 -11.48 7.98 3.69
C TRP A 92 -12.41 7.46 2.58
N ARG A 93 -12.22 6.21 2.20
CA ARG A 93 -13.19 5.44 1.40
C ARG A 93 -14.35 4.98 2.28
N ARG A 94 -14.03 4.58 3.52
CA ARG A 94 -14.95 4.32 4.62
C ARG A 94 -14.40 5.05 5.84
N PRO A 95 -15.09 6.09 6.34
CA PRO A 95 -14.65 6.79 7.55
C PRO A 95 -14.55 5.86 8.76
N PRO A 96 -13.70 6.20 9.75
CA PRO A 96 -13.57 5.44 10.98
C PRO A 96 -14.90 5.18 11.67
N GLN A 97 -15.16 3.93 12.02
CA GLN A 97 -16.33 3.50 12.78
C GLN A 97 -16.01 2.28 13.64
N SER A 98 -16.64 2.16 14.80
CA SER A 98 -16.48 0.98 15.65
C SER A 98 -17.19 -0.23 15.06
N ILE A 99 -16.47 -1.35 14.95
CA ILE A 99 -16.99 -2.63 14.44
C ILE A 99 -16.97 -3.65 15.58
N GLN A 100 -18.15 -4.07 16.05
CA GLN A 100 -18.29 -4.93 17.21
C GLN A 100 -17.88 -6.38 16.98
N ASN A 101 -18.05 -6.86 15.76
CA ASN A 101 -17.80 -8.26 15.42
C ASN A 101 -16.30 -8.58 15.29
N PHE A 102 -15.97 -9.88 15.48
CA PHE A 102 -14.65 -10.42 15.13
C PHE A 102 -14.29 -10.07 13.66
N PRO A 103 -13.04 -9.69 13.36
CA PRO A 103 -11.86 -9.68 14.23
C PRO A 103 -11.65 -8.36 15.02
N TYR A 104 -12.49 -7.36 14.83
CA TYR A 104 -12.24 -6.00 15.34
C TYR A 104 -12.60 -5.82 16.81
N ASN A 105 -13.63 -6.53 17.32
CA ASN A 105 -14.01 -6.57 18.73
C ASN A 105 -14.23 -5.19 19.37
N GLY A 106 -14.93 -4.29 18.68
CA GLY A 106 -15.22 -2.94 19.16
C GLY A 106 -14.24 -1.86 18.73
N ARG A 107 -13.12 -2.22 18.11
CA ARG A 107 -12.13 -1.25 17.61
C ARG A 107 -12.71 -0.37 16.52
N LYS A 108 -12.21 0.87 16.43
CA LYS A 108 -12.49 1.73 15.29
C LYS A 108 -11.67 1.29 14.09
N VAL A 109 -12.31 1.28 12.93
CA VAL A 109 -11.71 0.85 11.66
C VAL A 109 -12.06 1.86 10.58
N GLY A 110 -11.07 2.31 9.85
CA GLY A 110 -11.23 3.15 8.66
C GLY A 110 -10.55 2.54 7.45
N VAL A 111 -11.07 2.81 6.25
CA VAL A 111 -10.48 2.32 5.00
C VAL A 111 -10.18 3.48 4.07
N THR A 112 -8.97 3.50 3.51
CA THR A 112 -8.55 4.44 2.47
C THR A 112 -8.05 3.69 1.24
N ILE A 113 -7.76 4.43 0.17
CA ILE A 113 -7.19 3.89 -1.07
C ILE A 113 -5.87 4.61 -1.31
N GLY A 114 -4.80 3.86 -1.44
CA GLY A 114 -3.48 4.36 -1.76
C GLY A 114 -3.29 4.72 -3.24
N PRO A 115 -2.16 5.34 -3.59
CA PRO A 115 -1.90 5.87 -4.92
C PRO A 115 -1.87 4.83 -6.04
N ALA A 116 -1.52 3.58 -5.73
CA ALA A 116 -1.54 2.46 -6.69
C ALA A 116 -2.93 1.78 -6.78
N GLY A 117 -3.93 2.27 -6.04
CA GLY A 117 -5.28 1.73 -6.00
C GLY A 117 -5.45 0.61 -4.99
N GLU A 118 -4.45 0.34 -4.17
CA GLU A 118 -4.48 -0.59 -3.05
C GLU A 118 -5.45 -0.11 -1.97
N TRP A 119 -6.14 -1.03 -1.33
CA TRP A 119 -6.99 -0.72 -0.20
C TRP A 119 -6.19 -0.90 1.09
N ILE A 120 -6.27 0.11 1.93
CA ILE A 120 -5.58 0.16 3.21
C ILE A 120 -6.61 0.30 4.31
N GLU A 121 -6.58 -0.65 5.23
CA GLU A 121 -7.39 -0.65 6.43
C GLU A 121 -6.53 -0.21 7.61
N LEU A 122 -6.99 0.80 8.34
CA LEU A 122 -6.37 1.26 9.58
C LEU A 122 -7.28 0.90 10.75
N ILE A 123 -6.71 0.25 11.74
CA ILE A 123 -7.42 -0.27 12.93
C ILE A 123 -6.82 0.41 14.15
N GLU A 124 -7.63 1.16 14.90
CA GLU A 124 -7.22 1.78 16.16
C GLU A 124 -7.06 0.71 17.25
N GLU A 125 -5.94 0.70 17.97
CA GLU A 125 -5.67 -0.24 19.06
C GLU A 125 -6.61 -0.13 20.26
#